data_da496f7e32c42bb1b81f577131726e1b
#
_entry.id   da496f7e32c42bb1b81f577131726e1b
#
_cell.length_a   1.000
_cell.length_b   1.000
_cell.length_c   1.000
_cell.angle_alpha   90.00
_cell.angle_beta   90.00
_cell.angle_gamma   90.00
#
_symmetry.space_group_name_H-M   'P 1'
#
loop_
_entity.id
_entity.type
_entity.pdbx_description
1 polymer ?
#
loop_
_entity_poly.entity_id
_entity_poly.type
_entity_poly.pdbx_seq_one_letter_code
_entity_poly.pdbx_strand_id
1 'polypeptide(L)'
;MNPEIAQYETLAKEILRRCMSDEEPEDLFRFVTEILARMGAGDNDALLTWDESFDLVEAMLKEYEQLAKMPDDERKVLLWPWKSWRNLIDPLEDGMLGVVTAPDGQGKTIYGESIAEHWAQHKNRVVFVHYELNRKLMMLRRTARHGSINVRDLKSGELTASQKDIVKAIRPRLMGWDGYISYLHTPGWTMEKTVSELRKLHSEGNCDVVVLDYLEKASASKRQLQMFGTNIYQREADNVEQLKTFAEMTGIPVLMIAQMSKEGKTTAFNKIDRSGMRGAGEKSDKANLVVMLKRDRIEEGYSNEVSVLIDKNTMGGVGTFKQIMQPEYFRVGDPYNELP
;
A
#
# COMPACT_ATOMS: atom_id res chain seq x y z
N MET A 1 37.90 -13.11 -22.91
CA MET A 1 37.27 -12.50 -21.72
C MET A 1 35.81 -12.94 -21.76
N ASN A 2 35.27 -13.46 -20.67
CA ASN A 2 33.87 -13.87 -20.64
C ASN A 2 33.01 -12.63 -20.92
N PRO A 3 32.02 -12.66 -21.87
CA PRO A 3 31.17 -11.53 -22.20
C PRO A 3 30.46 -10.92 -20.98
N GLU A 4 30.05 -11.73 -20.04
CA GLU A 4 29.42 -11.29 -18.75
C GLU A 4 30.40 -10.46 -17.91
N ILE A 5 31.67 -10.88 -17.79
CA ILE A 5 32.66 -10.12 -17.03
C ILE A 5 32.92 -8.75 -17.68
N ALA A 6 32.90 -8.65 -19.00
CA ALA A 6 33.06 -7.38 -19.70
C ALA A 6 31.88 -6.42 -19.45
N GLN A 7 30.65 -6.93 -19.30
CA GLN A 7 29.49 -6.12 -18.92
C GLN A 7 29.63 -5.57 -17.48
N TYR A 8 30.03 -6.41 -16.53
CA TYR A 8 30.26 -5.98 -15.14
C TYR A 8 31.39 -4.95 -15.05
N GLU A 9 32.46 -5.10 -15.82
CA GLU A 9 33.56 -4.12 -15.86
C GLU A 9 33.10 -2.76 -16.42
N THR A 10 32.28 -2.78 -17.46
CA THR A 10 31.72 -1.56 -18.05
C THR A 10 30.80 -0.85 -17.07
N LEU A 11 29.93 -1.61 -16.38
CA LEU A 11 29.05 -1.07 -15.34
C LEU A 11 29.82 -0.46 -14.18
N ALA A 12 30.84 -1.15 -13.68
CA ALA A 12 31.67 -0.65 -12.59
C ALA A 12 32.35 0.68 -12.95
N LYS A 13 32.85 0.82 -14.19
CA LYS A 13 33.44 2.07 -14.70
C LYS A 13 32.41 3.20 -14.75
N GLU A 14 31.20 2.92 -15.19
CA GLU A 14 30.14 3.93 -15.27
C GLU A 14 29.64 4.35 -13.87
N ILE A 15 29.52 3.42 -12.93
CA ILE A 15 29.21 3.73 -11.52
C ILE A 15 30.31 4.64 -10.93
N LEU A 16 31.57 4.28 -11.11
CA LEU A 16 32.68 5.10 -10.63
C LEU A 16 32.67 6.50 -11.26
N ARG A 17 32.42 6.60 -12.57
CA ARG A 17 32.30 7.90 -13.26
C ARG A 17 31.21 8.78 -12.65
N ARG A 18 30.04 8.20 -12.34
CA ARG A 18 28.91 8.93 -11.74
C ARG A 18 29.16 9.28 -10.28
N CYS A 19 29.83 8.41 -9.51
CA CYS A 19 30.27 8.72 -8.14
C CYS A 19 31.24 9.91 -8.07
N MET A 20 31.99 10.16 -9.16
CA MET A 20 32.95 11.28 -9.26
C MET A 20 32.32 12.53 -9.90
N SER A 21 31.06 12.49 -10.29
CA SER A 21 30.29 13.63 -10.77
C SER A 21 29.48 14.25 -9.63
N ASP A 22 28.96 15.48 -9.84
CA ASP A 22 28.06 16.14 -8.89
C ASP A 22 26.61 15.56 -8.97
N GLU A 23 26.45 14.29 -9.34
CA GLU A 23 25.15 13.62 -9.42
C GLU A 23 24.62 13.35 -8.01
N GLU A 24 23.31 13.55 -7.81
CA GLU A 24 22.67 13.31 -6.51
C GLU A 24 22.74 11.80 -6.17
N PRO A 25 23.02 11.44 -4.91
CA PRO A 25 23.14 10.03 -4.49
C PRO A 25 21.92 9.16 -4.83
N GLU A 26 20.71 9.76 -4.83
CA GLU A 26 19.46 9.09 -5.17
C GLU A 26 19.37 8.73 -6.66
N ASP A 27 19.89 9.58 -7.55
CA ASP A 27 19.95 9.31 -9.00
C ASP A 27 20.97 8.22 -9.34
N LEU A 28 22.12 8.25 -8.67
CA LEU A 28 23.13 7.19 -8.77
C LEU A 28 22.58 5.85 -8.28
N PHE A 29 21.91 5.84 -7.13
CA PHE A 29 21.31 4.62 -6.58
C PHE A 29 20.25 4.03 -7.52
N ARG A 30 19.40 4.88 -8.08
CA ARG A 30 18.39 4.45 -9.06
C ARG A 30 19.05 3.83 -10.30
N PHE A 31 20.04 4.50 -10.88
CA PHE A 31 20.79 4.00 -12.03
C PHE A 31 21.41 2.61 -11.77
N VAL A 32 22.11 2.46 -10.63
CA VAL A 32 22.71 1.17 -10.24
C VAL A 32 21.63 0.10 -10.09
N THR A 33 20.51 0.43 -9.44
CA THR A 33 19.43 -0.52 -9.20
C THR A 33 18.73 -0.93 -10.49
N GLU A 34 18.45 0.01 -11.40
CA GLU A 34 17.84 -0.29 -12.70
C GLU A 34 18.73 -1.20 -13.55
N ILE A 35 20.05 -0.99 -13.51
CA ILE A 35 20.97 -1.85 -14.27
C ILE A 35 21.12 -3.23 -13.61
N LEU A 36 21.28 -3.29 -12.29
CA LEU A 36 21.33 -4.57 -11.57
C LEU A 36 20.05 -5.39 -11.77
N ALA A 37 18.91 -4.73 -11.82
CA ALA A 37 17.66 -5.40 -12.13
C ALA A 37 17.62 -5.93 -13.57
N ARG A 38 18.13 -5.17 -14.56
CA ARG A 38 18.27 -5.67 -15.94
C ARG A 38 19.29 -6.79 -16.08
N MET A 39 20.31 -6.80 -15.25
CA MET A 39 21.33 -7.87 -15.26
C MET A 39 20.93 -9.07 -14.42
N GLY A 40 20.09 -8.89 -13.41
CA GLY A 40 19.56 -9.96 -12.55
C GLY A 40 18.27 -10.59 -13.06
N ALA A 41 17.44 -9.82 -13.77
CA ALA A 41 16.42 -10.36 -14.63
C ALA A 41 17.17 -10.92 -15.85
N GLY A 42 17.63 -12.15 -15.73
CA GLY A 42 18.01 -12.87 -16.93
C GLY A 42 16.82 -12.74 -17.90
N ASP A 43 17.09 -12.47 -19.17
CA ASP A 43 16.10 -12.41 -20.27
C ASP A 43 15.23 -13.69 -20.38
N ASN A 44 15.32 -14.61 -19.45
CA ASN A 44 14.64 -15.89 -19.45
C ASN A 44 13.12 -15.76 -19.25
N ASP A 45 12.63 -14.80 -18.46
CA ASP A 45 11.18 -14.64 -18.24
C ASP A 45 10.44 -14.02 -19.44
N ALA A 46 11.17 -13.30 -20.32
CA ALA A 46 10.57 -12.64 -21.47
C ALA A 46 10.29 -13.60 -22.65
N LEU A 47 10.90 -14.78 -22.66
CA LEU A 47 10.85 -15.75 -23.76
C LEU A 47 10.54 -17.17 -23.33
N LEU A 48 9.65 -17.32 -22.34
CA LEU A 48 9.19 -18.65 -21.93
C LEU A 48 8.39 -19.31 -23.06
N THR A 49 8.68 -20.58 -23.31
CA THR A 49 7.83 -21.44 -24.14
C THR A 49 6.50 -21.69 -23.42
N TRP A 50 5.51 -22.21 -24.15
CA TRP A 50 4.22 -22.59 -23.55
C TRP A 50 4.38 -23.68 -22.50
N ASP A 51 5.29 -24.65 -22.72
CA ASP A 51 5.56 -25.73 -21.74
C ASP A 51 6.16 -25.17 -20.46
N GLU A 52 7.17 -24.28 -20.54
CA GLU A 52 7.76 -23.62 -19.37
C GLU A 52 6.73 -22.76 -18.63
N SER A 53 5.83 -22.08 -19.37
CA SER A 53 4.73 -21.33 -18.76
C SER A 53 3.74 -22.25 -18.02
N PHE A 54 3.51 -23.44 -18.54
CA PHE A 54 2.65 -24.43 -17.89
C PHE A 54 3.29 -25.01 -16.61
N ASP A 55 4.61 -25.22 -16.63
CA ASP A 55 5.36 -25.64 -15.43
C ASP A 55 5.22 -24.63 -14.29
N LEU A 56 5.22 -23.32 -14.61
CA LEU A 56 4.93 -22.26 -13.65
C LEU A 56 3.52 -22.36 -13.05
N VAL A 57 2.51 -22.64 -13.89
CA VAL A 57 1.13 -22.83 -13.42
C VAL A 57 1.02 -24.05 -12.51
N GLU A 58 1.67 -25.16 -12.86
CA GLU A 58 1.70 -26.35 -12.00
C GLU A 58 2.39 -26.08 -10.64
N ALA A 59 3.46 -25.30 -10.63
CA ALA A 59 4.14 -24.89 -9.41
C ALA A 59 3.22 -24.04 -8.53
N MET A 60 2.53 -23.04 -9.13
CA MET A 60 1.53 -22.21 -8.43
C MET A 60 0.39 -23.04 -7.86
N LEU A 61 -0.16 -23.99 -8.61
CA LEU A 61 -1.22 -24.87 -8.12
C LEU A 61 -0.78 -25.70 -6.91
N LYS A 62 0.44 -26.24 -6.93
CA LYS A 62 1.01 -26.95 -5.77
C LYS A 62 1.16 -26.06 -4.56
N GLU A 63 1.58 -24.81 -4.76
CA GLU A 63 1.68 -23.82 -3.69
C GLU A 63 0.29 -23.51 -3.10
N TYR A 64 -0.72 -23.24 -3.94
CA TYR A 64 -2.09 -23.00 -3.49
C TYR A 64 -2.68 -24.20 -2.74
N GLU A 65 -2.39 -25.43 -3.18
CA GLU A 65 -2.78 -26.64 -2.45
C GLU A 65 -2.11 -26.75 -1.08
N GLN A 66 -0.85 -26.35 -0.97
CA GLN A 66 -0.15 -26.31 0.31
C GLN A 66 -0.74 -25.24 1.23
N LEU A 67 -0.93 -24.03 0.72
CA LEU A 67 -1.57 -22.93 1.45
C LEU A 67 -2.97 -23.32 1.93
N ALA A 68 -3.76 -24.00 1.08
CA ALA A 68 -5.11 -24.46 1.44
C ALA A 68 -5.14 -25.45 2.61
N LYS A 69 -4.05 -26.21 2.82
CA LYS A 69 -3.91 -27.17 3.92
C LYS A 69 -3.37 -26.54 5.21
N MET A 70 -2.81 -25.33 5.12
CA MET A 70 -2.29 -24.62 6.30
C MET A 70 -3.42 -24.00 7.12
N PRO A 71 -3.29 -23.93 8.46
CA PRO A 71 -4.18 -23.13 9.31
C PRO A 71 -4.21 -21.67 8.86
N ASP A 72 -5.36 -21.00 8.98
CA ASP A 72 -5.53 -19.64 8.49
C ASP A 72 -4.53 -18.63 9.12
N ASP A 73 -4.14 -18.85 10.37
CA ASP A 73 -3.18 -18.01 11.09
C ASP A 73 -1.71 -18.26 10.71
N GLU A 74 -1.44 -19.31 9.94
CA GLU A 74 -0.10 -19.65 9.42
C GLU A 74 0.06 -19.27 7.93
N ARG A 75 -1.05 -18.98 7.23
CA ARG A 75 -1.02 -18.61 5.82
C ARG A 75 -0.48 -17.20 5.66
N LYS A 76 0.63 -17.05 4.98
CA LYS A 76 1.17 -15.75 4.55
C LYS A 76 0.48 -15.23 3.29
N VAL A 77 -0.84 -15.08 3.33
CA VAL A 77 -1.63 -14.57 2.23
C VAL A 77 -2.16 -13.18 2.61
N LEU A 78 -2.19 -12.25 1.68
CA LEU A 78 -2.68 -10.91 1.88
C LEU A 78 -4.21 -10.84 1.83
N LEU A 79 -4.88 -11.63 2.68
CA LEU A 79 -6.33 -11.64 2.80
C LEU A 79 -6.86 -10.28 3.25
N TRP A 80 -7.96 -9.86 2.65
CA TRP A 80 -8.66 -8.65 3.09
C TRP A 80 -9.33 -8.87 4.45
N PRO A 81 -9.38 -7.86 5.35
CA PRO A 81 -9.93 -8.04 6.70
C PRO A 81 -11.44 -8.35 6.71
N TRP A 82 -12.17 -7.91 5.70
CA TRP A 82 -13.63 -7.98 5.66
C TRP A 82 -14.13 -9.04 4.68
N LYS A 83 -15.17 -9.76 5.09
CA LYS A 83 -15.80 -10.80 4.26
C LYS A 83 -16.39 -10.21 2.97
N SER A 84 -16.97 -9.00 3.05
CA SER A 84 -17.51 -8.30 1.87
C SER A 84 -16.44 -8.07 0.79
N TRP A 85 -15.20 -7.76 1.17
CA TRP A 85 -14.09 -7.64 0.24
C TRP A 85 -13.68 -9.01 -0.31
N ARG A 86 -13.46 -9.98 0.57
CA ARG A 86 -13.02 -11.34 0.19
C ARG A 86 -13.99 -12.06 -0.75
N ASN A 87 -15.26 -11.65 -0.79
CA ASN A 87 -16.25 -12.22 -1.71
C ASN A 87 -16.11 -11.68 -3.15
N LEU A 88 -15.39 -10.59 -3.36
CA LEU A 88 -15.25 -9.90 -4.65
C LEU A 88 -13.81 -9.73 -5.11
N ILE A 89 -12.87 -9.70 -4.16
CA ILE A 89 -11.47 -9.38 -4.44
C ILE A 89 -10.59 -10.50 -3.89
N ASP A 90 -9.80 -11.09 -4.76
CA ASP A 90 -8.73 -11.99 -4.37
C ASP A 90 -7.63 -11.26 -3.61
N PRO A 91 -6.76 -11.96 -2.86
CA PRO A 91 -5.59 -11.36 -2.24
C PRO A 91 -4.75 -10.59 -3.24
N LEU A 92 -4.00 -9.58 -2.77
CA LEU A 92 -2.97 -8.99 -3.62
C LEU A 92 -1.85 -10.00 -3.82
N GLU A 93 -1.50 -10.22 -5.08
CA GLU A 93 -0.42 -11.11 -5.50
C GLU A 93 0.87 -10.35 -5.76
N ASP A 94 1.95 -11.07 -5.97
CA ASP A 94 3.27 -10.52 -6.24
C ASP A 94 3.26 -9.56 -7.43
N GLY A 95 3.95 -8.43 -7.28
CA GLY A 95 4.04 -7.38 -8.29
C GLY A 95 2.77 -6.56 -8.51
N MET A 96 1.69 -6.80 -7.78
CA MET A 96 0.45 -6.05 -7.92
C MET A 96 0.49 -4.69 -7.23
N LEU A 97 -0.19 -3.72 -7.87
CA LEU A 97 -0.51 -2.41 -7.32
C LEU A 97 -2.02 -2.29 -7.09
N GLY A 98 -2.43 -2.19 -5.82
CA GLY A 98 -3.79 -1.86 -5.41
C GLY A 98 -3.92 -0.38 -5.06
N VAL A 99 -5.08 0.21 -5.33
CA VAL A 99 -5.41 1.59 -4.99
C VAL A 99 -6.71 1.64 -4.20
N VAL A 100 -6.67 2.29 -3.03
CA VAL A 100 -7.87 2.68 -2.29
C VAL A 100 -8.01 4.20 -2.32
N THR A 101 -9.10 4.70 -2.86
CA THR A 101 -9.31 6.15 -3.01
C THR A 101 -10.63 6.60 -2.40
N ALA A 102 -10.64 7.82 -1.87
CA ALA A 102 -11.83 8.47 -1.33
C ALA A 102 -11.67 10.00 -1.31
N PRO A 103 -12.73 10.76 -1.18
CA PRO A 103 -12.66 12.19 -0.82
C PRO A 103 -11.97 12.41 0.53
N ASP A 104 -11.55 13.65 0.80
CA ASP A 104 -10.91 14.00 2.07
C ASP A 104 -11.86 13.80 3.26
N GLY A 105 -11.29 13.38 4.38
CA GLY A 105 -12.04 13.20 5.63
C GLY A 105 -12.96 11.98 5.65
N GLN A 106 -12.98 11.16 4.61
CA GLN A 106 -13.90 10.01 4.52
C GLN A 106 -13.26 8.68 4.98
N GLY A 107 -12.09 8.73 5.63
CA GLY A 107 -11.55 7.58 6.36
C GLY A 107 -10.57 6.71 5.59
N LYS A 108 -9.99 7.17 4.46
CA LYS A 108 -8.96 6.42 3.69
C LYS A 108 -7.89 5.77 4.55
N THR A 109 -7.29 6.56 5.44
CA THR A 109 -6.25 6.12 6.37
C THR A 109 -6.75 5.00 7.30
N ILE A 110 -8.03 5.04 7.73
CA ILE A 110 -8.63 3.99 8.57
C ILE A 110 -8.62 2.65 7.83
N TYR A 111 -8.98 2.65 6.54
CA TYR A 111 -8.90 1.47 5.69
C TYR A 111 -7.47 0.96 5.56
N GLY A 112 -6.53 1.85 5.20
CA GLY A 112 -5.11 1.49 5.09
C GLY A 112 -4.54 0.90 6.37
N GLU A 113 -4.80 1.53 7.52
CA GLU A 113 -4.37 1.03 8.83
C GLU A 113 -5.00 -0.33 9.17
N SER A 114 -6.32 -0.50 8.92
CA SER A 114 -7.02 -1.75 9.23
C SER A 114 -6.52 -2.92 8.38
N ILE A 115 -6.26 -2.67 7.09
CA ILE A 115 -5.72 -3.67 6.17
C ILE A 115 -4.28 -4.04 6.58
N ALA A 116 -3.44 -3.04 6.83
CA ALA A 116 -2.05 -3.25 7.24
C ALA A 116 -1.94 -4.07 8.52
N GLU A 117 -2.76 -3.73 9.54
CA GLU A 117 -2.78 -4.48 10.80
C GLU A 117 -3.29 -5.90 10.62
N HIS A 118 -4.30 -6.10 9.78
CA HIS A 118 -4.80 -7.45 9.48
C HIS A 118 -3.71 -8.32 8.82
N TRP A 119 -3.00 -7.78 7.83
CA TRP A 119 -1.90 -8.51 7.19
C TRP A 119 -0.74 -8.80 8.16
N ALA A 120 -0.42 -7.85 9.05
CA ALA A 120 0.58 -8.07 10.10
C ALA A 120 0.17 -9.15 11.11
N GLN A 121 -1.13 -9.26 11.44
CA GLN A 121 -1.66 -10.35 12.28
C GLN A 121 -1.46 -11.74 11.66
N HIS A 122 -1.46 -11.80 10.31
CA HIS A 122 -1.18 -13.01 9.54
C HIS A 122 0.32 -13.15 9.19
N LYS A 123 1.19 -12.58 10.01
CA LYS A 123 2.67 -12.70 9.94
C LYS A 123 3.31 -12.15 8.66
N ASN A 124 2.59 -11.34 7.87
CA ASN A 124 3.19 -10.60 6.77
C ASN A 124 3.95 -9.38 7.32
N ARG A 125 5.18 -9.17 6.85
CA ARG A 125 6.00 -8.01 7.22
C ARG A 125 5.53 -6.80 6.41
N VAL A 126 4.65 -6.02 7.02
CA VAL A 126 4.03 -4.83 6.41
C VAL A 126 4.90 -3.62 6.66
N VAL A 127 5.26 -2.89 5.61
CA VAL A 127 5.83 -1.55 5.71
C VAL A 127 4.73 -0.53 5.44
N PHE A 128 4.29 0.16 6.51
CA PHE A 128 3.31 1.24 6.40
C PHE A 128 4.03 2.58 6.24
N VAL A 129 4.06 3.09 5.01
CA VAL A 129 4.65 4.40 4.67
C VAL A 129 3.61 5.49 4.85
N HIS A 130 3.94 6.53 5.60
CA HIS A 130 3.05 7.67 5.75
C HIS A 130 3.81 9.00 5.83
N TYR A 131 3.25 10.02 5.18
CA TYR A 131 3.90 11.33 5.05
C TYR A 131 3.38 12.38 6.03
N GLU A 132 2.24 12.13 6.69
CA GLU A 132 1.51 13.15 7.43
C GLU A 132 1.44 12.89 8.94
N LEU A 133 1.11 11.66 9.34
CA LEU A 133 0.86 11.31 10.73
C LEU A 133 2.15 10.88 11.44
N ASN A 134 2.41 11.47 12.60
CA ASN A 134 3.53 11.00 13.42
C ASN A 134 3.17 9.70 14.18
N ARG A 135 4.21 8.97 14.60
CA ARG A 135 4.07 7.68 15.30
C ARG A 135 3.13 7.75 16.51
N LYS A 136 3.15 8.86 17.27
CA LYS A 136 2.29 9.03 18.45
C LYS A 136 0.81 9.02 18.09
N LEU A 137 0.43 9.74 17.01
CA LEU A 137 -0.95 9.77 16.54
C LEU A 137 -1.39 8.41 15.96
N MET A 138 -0.50 7.71 15.27
CA MET A 138 -0.77 6.36 14.78
C MET A 138 -1.05 5.40 15.95
N MET A 139 -0.20 5.41 16.99
CA MET A 139 -0.41 4.58 18.18
C MET A 139 -1.68 4.96 18.94
N LEU A 140 -2.04 6.25 19.00
CA LEU A 140 -3.30 6.69 19.60
C LEU A 140 -4.52 6.12 18.87
N ARG A 141 -4.53 6.16 17.55
CA ARG A 141 -5.58 5.57 16.71
C ARG A 141 -5.67 4.06 16.90
N ARG A 142 -4.53 3.39 16.90
CA ARG A 142 -4.42 1.96 17.13
C ARG A 142 -4.99 1.58 18.53
N THR A 143 -4.66 2.37 19.56
CA THR A 143 -5.21 2.19 20.91
C THR A 143 -6.72 2.38 20.94
N ALA A 144 -7.25 3.42 20.30
CA ALA A 144 -8.69 3.66 20.19
C ALA A 144 -9.39 2.48 19.51
N ARG A 145 -8.84 2.00 18.39
CA ARG A 145 -9.38 0.90 17.58
C ARG A 145 -9.47 -0.39 18.38
N HIS A 146 -8.39 -0.83 18.99
CA HIS A 146 -8.32 -2.13 19.67
C HIS A 146 -8.87 -2.10 21.09
N GLY A 147 -8.89 -0.94 21.73
CA GLY A 147 -9.47 -0.76 23.05
C GLY A 147 -10.96 -0.43 23.06
N SER A 148 -11.57 -0.16 21.90
CA SER A 148 -12.93 0.39 21.80
C SER A 148 -13.09 1.63 22.69
N ILE A 149 -12.06 2.48 22.75
CA ILE A 149 -12.06 3.70 23.54
C ILE A 149 -12.16 4.89 22.61
N ASN A 150 -13.13 5.76 22.87
CA ASN A 150 -13.27 6.97 22.07
C ASN A 150 -11.97 7.79 22.07
N VAL A 151 -11.52 8.20 20.90
CA VAL A 151 -10.27 8.96 20.78
C VAL A 151 -10.29 10.28 21.55
N ARG A 152 -11.47 10.87 21.77
CA ARG A 152 -11.62 12.07 22.61
C ARG A 152 -11.26 11.79 24.06
N ASP A 153 -11.69 10.63 24.61
CA ASP A 153 -11.34 10.22 25.98
C ASP A 153 -9.84 9.99 26.11
N LEU A 154 -9.22 9.31 25.13
CA LEU A 154 -7.77 9.14 25.10
C LEU A 154 -7.01 10.47 25.06
N LYS A 155 -7.53 11.47 24.36
CA LYS A 155 -6.90 12.80 24.24
C LYS A 155 -7.14 13.70 25.45
N SER A 156 -8.30 13.58 26.10
CA SER A 156 -8.60 14.38 27.31
C SER A 156 -7.71 13.97 28.47
N GLY A 157 -7.23 12.72 28.49
CA GLY A 157 -6.53 12.14 29.65
C GLY A 157 -7.45 11.73 30.81
N GLU A 158 -8.76 11.93 30.66
CA GLU A 158 -9.78 11.61 31.66
C GLU A 158 -10.34 10.20 31.44
N LEU A 159 -9.44 9.21 31.51
CA LEU A 159 -9.84 7.81 31.36
C LEU A 159 -10.39 7.27 32.69
N THR A 160 -11.50 6.54 32.63
CA THR A 160 -12.01 5.74 33.74
C THR A 160 -11.02 4.65 34.13
N ALA A 161 -11.17 4.06 35.32
CA ALA A 161 -10.34 2.94 35.77
C ALA A 161 -10.42 1.77 34.77
N SER A 162 -11.63 1.43 34.31
CA SER A 162 -11.85 0.38 33.32
C SER A 162 -11.14 0.66 31.96
N GLN A 163 -11.23 1.89 31.44
CA GLN A 163 -10.52 2.26 30.21
C GLN A 163 -9.00 2.16 30.36
N LYS A 164 -8.44 2.55 31.52
CA LYS A 164 -7.01 2.39 31.83
C LYS A 164 -6.60 0.91 31.82
N ASP A 165 -7.43 0.04 32.39
CA ASP A 165 -7.16 -1.39 32.43
C ASP A 165 -7.25 -2.01 31.03
N ILE A 166 -8.19 -1.57 30.18
CA ILE A 166 -8.27 -1.96 28.77
C ILE A 166 -6.98 -1.56 28.03
N VAL A 167 -6.50 -0.32 28.19
CA VAL A 167 -5.24 0.14 27.57
C VAL A 167 -4.05 -0.73 27.97
N LYS A 168 -3.98 -1.15 29.24
CA LYS A 168 -2.94 -2.08 29.70
C LYS A 168 -3.10 -3.47 29.09
N ALA A 169 -4.34 -3.99 29.01
CA ALA A 169 -4.65 -5.32 28.51
C ALA A 169 -4.38 -5.48 27.02
N ILE A 170 -4.62 -4.46 26.20
CA ILE A 170 -4.35 -4.52 24.76
C ILE A 170 -2.86 -4.44 24.38
N ARG A 171 -2.01 -3.87 25.27
CA ARG A 171 -0.59 -3.67 25.00
C ARG A 171 0.13 -4.96 24.60
N PRO A 172 0.07 -6.08 25.34
CA PRO A 172 0.74 -7.33 24.94
C PRO A 172 0.29 -7.84 23.56
N ARG A 173 -1.01 -7.70 23.26
CA ARG A 173 -1.56 -8.10 21.95
C ARG A 173 -0.97 -7.26 20.81
N LEU A 174 -0.92 -5.93 20.99
CA LEU A 174 -0.35 -5.03 19.99
C LEU A 174 1.15 -5.25 19.81
N MET A 175 1.88 -5.51 20.90
CA MET A 175 3.32 -5.82 20.86
C MET A 175 3.61 -7.13 20.11
N GLY A 176 2.69 -8.10 20.11
CA GLY A 176 2.82 -9.33 19.33
C GLY A 176 2.87 -9.11 17.81
N TRP A 177 2.41 -7.96 17.32
CA TRP A 177 2.44 -7.61 15.91
C TRP A 177 3.57 -6.64 15.53
N ASP A 178 4.27 -6.06 16.51
CA ASP A 178 5.29 -5.03 16.25
C ASP A 178 6.46 -5.54 15.40
N GLY A 179 6.73 -6.86 15.41
CA GLY A 179 7.69 -7.48 14.51
C GLY A 179 7.20 -7.63 13.05
N TYR A 180 5.90 -7.42 12.82
CA TYR A 180 5.27 -7.61 11.51
C TYR A 180 4.73 -6.31 10.90
N ILE A 181 4.71 -5.20 11.61
CA ILE A 181 4.33 -3.90 11.06
C ILE A 181 5.36 -2.83 11.40
N SER A 182 5.95 -2.27 10.38
CA SER A 182 6.90 -1.16 10.48
C SER A 182 6.27 0.13 9.98
N TYR A 183 6.25 1.18 10.81
CA TYR A 183 5.76 2.50 10.43
C TYR A 183 6.91 3.38 9.97
N LEU A 184 6.93 3.68 8.68
CA LEU A 184 7.92 4.54 8.04
C LEU A 184 7.35 5.95 7.86
N HIS A 185 7.65 6.84 8.81
CA HIS A 185 7.22 8.24 8.76
C HIS A 185 8.22 9.09 7.98
N THR A 186 7.79 9.59 6.82
CA THR A 186 8.66 10.19 5.81
C THR A 186 8.24 11.61 5.38
N PRO A 187 8.05 12.56 6.32
CA PRO A 187 7.67 13.91 5.96
C PRO A 187 8.76 14.54 5.08
N GLY A 188 8.35 15.09 3.94
CA GLY A 188 9.26 15.75 3.00
C GLY A 188 10.11 14.81 2.13
N TRP A 189 9.91 13.49 2.20
CA TRP A 189 10.62 12.58 1.30
C TRP A 189 10.01 12.60 -0.10
N THR A 190 10.88 12.41 -1.09
CA THR A 190 10.48 12.16 -2.48
C THR A 190 10.10 10.68 -2.66
N MET A 191 9.43 10.36 -3.76
CA MET A 191 9.09 8.98 -4.07
C MET A 191 10.35 8.14 -4.33
N GLU A 192 11.34 8.69 -5.01
CA GLU A 192 12.63 8.04 -5.27
C GLU A 192 13.29 7.59 -3.94
N LYS A 193 13.31 8.48 -2.95
CA LYS A 193 13.88 8.15 -1.63
C LYS A 193 13.06 7.09 -0.91
N THR A 194 11.74 7.18 -0.99
CA THR A 194 10.83 6.18 -0.39
C THR A 194 11.05 4.81 -1.02
N VAL A 195 11.09 4.71 -2.35
CA VAL A 195 11.33 3.45 -3.07
C VAL A 195 12.72 2.89 -2.76
N SER A 196 13.73 3.75 -2.64
CA SER A 196 15.09 3.34 -2.24
C SER A 196 15.10 2.66 -0.86
N GLU A 197 14.41 3.23 0.13
CA GLU A 197 14.32 2.62 1.46
C GLU A 197 13.50 1.33 1.45
N LEU A 198 12.42 1.26 0.67
CA LEU A 198 11.62 0.04 0.51
C LEU A 198 12.45 -1.11 -0.09
N ARG A 199 13.29 -0.82 -1.10
CA ARG A 199 14.21 -1.82 -1.68
C ARG A 199 15.22 -2.33 -0.66
N LYS A 200 15.76 -1.44 0.16
CA LYS A 200 16.66 -1.82 1.25
C LYS A 200 15.94 -2.74 2.25
N LEU A 201 14.75 -2.36 2.73
CA LEU A 201 13.97 -3.20 3.64
C LEU A 201 13.64 -4.57 3.03
N HIS A 202 13.32 -4.60 1.73
CA HIS A 202 13.12 -5.86 1.01
C HIS A 202 14.39 -6.72 0.97
N SER A 203 15.54 -6.16 0.61
CA SER A 203 16.82 -6.89 0.57
C SER A 203 17.25 -7.43 1.94
N GLU A 204 16.83 -6.76 3.02
CA GLU A 204 17.03 -7.20 4.41
C GLU A 204 16.00 -8.26 4.85
N GLY A 205 15.05 -8.62 3.98
CA GLY A 205 13.95 -9.53 4.28
C GLY A 205 12.93 -8.95 5.26
N ASN A 206 12.76 -7.64 5.32
CA ASN A 206 11.89 -6.93 6.26
C ASN A 206 10.63 -6.33 5.62
N CYS A 207 10.29 -6.72 4.39
CA CYS A 207 9.14 -6.21 3.67
C CYS A 207 8.51 -7.33 2.83
N ASP A 208 7.30 -7.74 3.15
CA ASP A 208 6.48 -8.67 2.36
C ASP A 208 5.37 -7.90 1.60
N VAL A 209 4.96 -6.72 2.10
CA VAL A 209 3.96 -5.86 1.47
C VAL A 209 4.11 -4.42 1.91
N VAL A 210 3.78 -3.49 1.03
CA VAL A 210 3.80 -2.04 1.31
C VAL A 210 2.37 -1.49 1.35
N VAL A 211 2.07 -0.68 2.37
CA VAL A 211 0.89 0.19 2.41
C VAL A 211 1.36 1.63 2.45
N LEU A 212 0.97 2.45 1.47
CA LEU A 212 1.42 3.85 1.36
C LEU A 212 0.25 4.82 1.53
N ASP A 213 0.30 5.68 2.57
CA ASP A 213 -0.72 6.67 2.91
C ASP A 213 -0.10 8.08 3.00
N TYR A 214 -0.36 8.97 2.09
CA TYR A 214 -1.00 8.87 0.79
C TYR A 214 -0.10 9.53 -0.27
N LEU A 215 -0.24 9.07 -1.49
CA LEU A 215 0.66 9.37 -2.61
C LEU A 215 0.95 10.86 -2.82
N GLU A 216 -0.10 11.70 -2.73
CA GLU A 216 -0.05 13.13 -3.05
C GLU A 216 0.78 13.96 -2.06
N LYS A 217 1.24 13.37 -0.96
CA LYS A 217 2.13 14.04 0.03
C LYS A 217 3.61 13.82 -0.23
N ALA A 218 3.98 12.94 -1.16
CA ALA A 218 5.38 12.80 -1.56
C ALA A 218 5.89 14.14 -2.13
N SER A 219 7.06 14.56 -1.67
CA SER A 219 7.70 15.79 -2.15
C SER A 219 8.20 15.60 -3.58
N ALA A 220 8.21 16.69 -4.36
CA ALA A 220 8.78 16.66 -5.69
C ALA A 220 10.31 16.53 -5.60
N SER A 221 10.90 15.64 -6.37
CA SER A 221 12.34 15.54 -6.55
C SER A 221 12.86 16.62 -7.50
N LYS A 222 14.18 16.87 -7.46
CA LYS A 222 14.83 17.78 -8.42
C LYS A 222 14.57 17.33 -9.86
N ARG A 223 14.65 16.03 -10.13
CA ARG A 223 14.36 15.44 -11.44
C ARG A 223 12.94 15.75 -11.89
N GLN A 224 11.94 15.52 -11.02
CA GLN A 224 10.55 15.79 -11.35
C GLN A 224 10.28 17.29 -11.59
N LEU A 225 10.93 18.16 -10.84
CA LEU A 225 10.83 19.61 -11.06
C LEU A 225 11.44 20.05 -12.39
N GLN A 226 12.54 19.43 -12.80
CA GLN A 226 13.18 19.68 -14.11
C GLN A 226 12.33 19.14 -15.27
N MET A 227 11.78 17.92 -15.14
CA MET A 227 11.02 17.28 -16.22
C MET A 227 9.59 17.83 -16.36
N PHE A 228 8.92 18.07 -15.25
CA PHE A 228 7.49 18.37 -15.22
C PHE A 228 7.16 19.75 -14.67
N GLY A 229 8.16 20.48 -14.18
CA GLY A 229 7.96 21.81 -13.59
C GLY A 229 6.94 21.78 -12.46
N THR A 230 5.92 22.63 -12.56
CA THR A 230 4.83 22.75 -11.58
C THR A 230 3.65 21.79 -11.85
N ASN A 231 3.72 20.95 -12.88
CA ASN A 231 2.63 20.03 -13.23
C ASN A 231 2.52 18.89 -12.20
N ILE A 232 1.61 19.07 -11.24
CA ILE A 232 1.37 18.13 -10.15
C ILE A 232 0.91 16.78 -10.67
N TYR A 233 0.06 16.74 -11.70
CA TYR A 233 -0.48 15.49 -12.24
C TYR A 233 0.59 14.59 -12.84
N GLN A 234 1.51 15.16 -13.62
CA GLN A 234 2.63 14.41 -14.18
C GLN A 234 3.58 13.89 -13.11
N ARG A 235 3.82 14.67 -12.04
CA ARG A 235 4.63 14.21 -10.90
C ARG A 235 3.94 13.08 -10.12
N GLU A 236 2.62 13.18 -9.91
CA GLU A 236 1.86 12.10 -9.29
C GLU A 236 1.86 10.83 -10.14
N ALA A 237 1.76 10.95 -11.46
CA ALA A 237 1.88 9.85 -12.42
C ALA A 237 3.24 9.17 -12.34
N ASP A 238 4.32 9.94 -12.32
CA ASP A 238 5.68 9.44 -12.15
C ASP A 238 5.87 8.72 -10.79
N ASN A 239 5.26 9.22 -9.71
CA ASN A 239 5.26 8.54 -8.42
C ASN A 239 4.58 7.17 -8.48
N VAL A 240 3.45 7.07 -9.18
CA VAL A 240 2.74 5.79 -9.39
C VAL A 240 3.58 4.83 -10.21
N GLU A 241 4.22 5.32 -11.28
CA GLU A 241 5.13 4.52 -12.10
C GLU A 241 6.28 3.93 -11.29
N GLN A 242 6.90 4.75 -10.43
CA GLN A 242 7.97 4.28 -9.55
C GLN A 242 7.51 3.19 -8.58
N LEU A 243 6.30 3.31 -8.01
CA LEU A 243 5.72 2.28 -7.14
C LEU A 243 5.37 1.01 -7.92
N LYS A 244 4.80 1.14 -9.12
CA LYS A 244 4.49 0.00 -9.98
C LYS A 244 5.75 -0.74 -10.41
N THR A 245 6.76 -0.01 -10.86
CA THR A 245 8.07 -0.58 -11.19
C THR A 245 8.70 -1.27 -9.97
N PHE A 246 8.61 -0.67 -8.78
CA PHE A 246 9.08 -1.31 -7.56
C PHE A 246 8.37 -2.64 -7.31
N ALA A 247 7.04 -2.66 -7.40
CA ALA A 247 6.25 -3.88 -7.18
C ALA A 247 6.64 -4.98 -8.17
N GLU A 248 6.66 -4.66 -9.48
CA GLU A 248 6.99 -5.63 -10.54
C GLU A 248 8.40 -6.19 -10.43
N MET A 249 9.38 -5.34 -10.11
CA MET A 249 10.78 -5.77 -10.04
C MET A 249 11.12 -6.56 -8.77
N THR A 250 10.40 -6.34 -7.69
CA THR A 250 10.67 -6.99 -6.39
C THR A 250 9.69 -8.12 -6.06
N GLY A 251 8.60 -8.23 -6.81
CA GLY A 251 7.48 -9.09 -6.45
C GLY A 251 6.66 -8.55 -5.27
N ILE A 252 7.06 -7.47 -4.60
CA ILE A 252 6.37 -6.96 -3.41
C ILE A 252 5.07 -6.27 -3.78
N PRO A 253 3.90 -6.74 -3.32
CA PRO A 253 2.63 -6.05 -3.56
C PRO A 253 2.59 -4.69 -2.86
N VAL A 254 1.95 -3.72 -3.50
CA VAL A 254 1.79 -2.36 -2.97
C VAL A 254 0.31 -2.00 -2.90
N LEU A 255 -0.17 -1.60 -1.73
CA LEU A 255 -1.47 -0.96 -1.56
C LEU A 255 -1.28 0.55 -1.37
N MET A 256 -1.69 1.33 -2.34
CA MET A 256 -1.58 2.77 -2.32
C MET A 256 -2.90 3.42 -1.92
N ILE A 257 -2.85 4.32 -0.95
CA ILE A 257 -3.96 5.22 -0.64
C ILE A 257 -3.82 6.48 -1.51
N ALA A 258 -4.89 6.89 -2.18
CA ALA A 258 -4.89 8.03 -3.06
C ALA A 258 -6.08 8.96 -2.82
N GLN A 259 -5.94 10.23 -3.21
CA GLN A 259 -6.98 11.22 -3.08
C GLN A 259 -7.88 11.25 -4.31
N MET A 260 -9.19 11.43 -4.11
CA MET A 260 -10.15 11.63 -5.19
C MET A 260 -10.07 13.05 -5.74
N SER A 261 -10.32 13.24 -7.06
CA SER A 261 -10.37 14.55 -7.70
C SER A 261 -11.52 15.41 -7.15
N LYS A 262 -11.52 16.71 -7.48
CA LYS A 262 -12.62 17.62 -7.11
C LYS A 262 -13.94 17.18 -7.76
N GLU A 263 -13.89 16.77 -9.01
CA GLU A 263 -15.05 16.27 -9.76
C GLU A 263 -15.60 14.97 -9.15
N GLY A 264 -14.74 14.02 -8.82
CA GLY A 264 -15.14 12.81 -8.11
C GLY A 264 -15.74 13.06 -6.73
N LYS A 265 -15.36 14.18 -6.05
CA LYS A 265 -15.93 14.55 -4.75
C LYS A 265 -17.41 14.97 -4.82
N THR A 266 -17.83 15.55 -5.95
CA THR A 266 -19.18 16.10 -6.13
C THR A 266 -20.12 15.18 -6.90
N THR A 267 -19.58 14.20 -7.62
CA THR A 267 -20.38 13.25 -8.42
C THR A 267 -21.12 12.26 -7.53
N ALA A 268 -22.35 11.92 -7.87
CA ALA A 268 -23.10 10.88 -7.17
C ALA A 268 -22.38 9.53 -7.30
N PHE A 269 -22.39 8.71 -6.24
CA PHE A 269 -21.61 7.48 -6.17
C PHE A 269 -21.88 6.51 -7.34
N ASN A 270 -23.13 6.40 -7.76
CA ASN A 270 -23.53 5.58 -8.91
C ASN A 270 -23.07 6.10 -10.28
N LYS A 271 -22.45 7.28 -10.32
CA LYS A 271 -21.86 7.91 -11.50
C LYS A 271 -20.35 8.11 -11.37
N ILE A 272 -19.78 7.72 -10.22
CA ILE A 272 -18.34 7.75 -10.02
C ILE A 272 -17.75 6.54 -10.72
N ASP A 273 -16.80 6.80 -11.57
CA ASP A 273 -15.91 5.83 -12.19
C ASP A 273 -14.45 6.20 -11.89
N ARG A 274 -13.53 5.51 -12.50
CA ARG A 274 -12.09 5.76 -12.36
C ARG A 274 -11.69 7.21 -12.68
N SER A 275 -12.46 7.91 -13.52
CA SER A 275 -12.19 9.31 -13.87
C SER A 275 -12.31 10.25 -12.66
N GLY A 276 -13.04 9.85 -11.63
CA GLY A 276 -13.16 10.56 -10.36
C GLY A 276 -11.91 10.53 -9.47
N MET A 277 -10.88 9.76 -9.79
CA MET A 277 -9.59 9.86 -9.09
C MET A 277 -8.79 11.09 -9.54
N ARG A 278 -8.08 11.74 -8.63
CA ARG A 278 -7.15 12.81 -8.98
C ARG A 278 -5.97 12.23 -9.78
N GLY A 279 -5.75 12.71 -11.01
CA GLY A 279 -4.78 12.11 -11.95
C GLY A 279 -5.21 10.70 -12.40
N ALA A 280 -6.51 10.53 -12.69
CA ALA A 280 -7.21 9.25 -12.82
C ALA A 280 -6.64 8.30 -13.85
N GLY A 281 -6.23 8.79 -15.03
CA GLY A 281 -5.76 7.94 -16.11
C GLY A 281 -4.61 7.04 -15.65
N GLU A 282 -3.53 7.66 -15.20
CA GLU A 282 -2.30 6.92 -14.91
C GLU A 282 -2.37 6.08 -13.62
N LYS A 283 -3.04 6.61 -12.55
CA LYS A 283 -3.21 5.83 -11.30
C LYS A 283 -4.05 4.58 -11.52
N SER A 284 -5.12 4.72 -12.30
CA SER A 284 -6.06 3.65 -12.59
C SER A 284 -5.51 2.65 -13.62
N ASP A 285 -4.81 3.16 -14.65
CA ASP A 285 -4.28 2.31 -15.73
C ASP A 285 -3.19 1.37 -15.22
N LYS A 286 -2.32 1.86 -14.35
CA LYS A 286 -1.22 1.09 -13.74
C LYS A 286 -1.67 0.15 -12.62
N ALA A 287 -2.80 0.44 -11.97
CA ALA A 287 -3.29 -0.38 -10.86
C ALA A 287 -3.95 -1.68 -11.34
N ASN A 288 -3.71 -2.76 -10.61
CA ASN A 288 -4.39 -4.05 -10.77
C ASN A 288 -5.77 -4.06 -10.09
N LEU A 289 -5.89 -3.34 -8.97
CA LEU A 289 -7.10 -3.20 -8.17
C LEU A 289 -7.39 -1.72 -7.90
N VAL A 290 -8.64 -1.28 -8.09
CA VAL A 290 -9.09 0.07 -7.72
C VAL A 290 -10.35 -0.04 -6.88
N VAL A 291 -10.27 0.45 -5.65
CA VAL A 291 -11.36 0.52 -4.69
C VAL A 291 -11.67 1.97 -4.38
N MET A 292 -12.92 2.35 -4.55
CA MET A 292 -13.41 3.69 -4.24
C MET A 292 -14.33 3.68 -3.04
N LEU A 293 -14.10 4.61 -2.11
CA LEU A 293 -14.89 4.76 -0.90
C LEU A 293 -15.63 6.07 -0.91
N LYS A 294 -16.88 6.07 -0.46
CA LYS A 294 -17.67 7.30 -0.27
C LYS A 294 -18.59 7.19 0.92
N ARG A 295 -18.67 8.26 1.68
CA ARG A 295 -19.66 8.49 2.71
C ARG A 295 -20.53 9.68 2.33
N ASP A 296 -21.85 9.53 2.47
CA ASP A 296 -22.76 10.63 2.19
C ASP A 296 -22.66 11.70 3.26
N ARG A 297 -22.80 12.95 2.82
CA ARG A 297 -22.82 14.10 3.73
C ARG A 297 -24.20 14.19 4.38
N ILE A 298 -24.22 14.32 5.69
CA ILE A 298 -25.41 14.55 6.52
C ILE A 298 -25.25 15.85 7.29
N GLU A 299 -26.29 16.33 7.97
CA GLU A 299 -26.26 17.61 8.71
C GLU A 299 -25.11 17.68 9.73
N GLU A 300 -24.84 16.58 10.43
CA GLU A 300 -23.78 16.51 11.46
C GLU A 300 -22.42 16.03 10.93
N GLY A 301 -22.19 16.06 9.61
CA GLY A 301 -20.91 15.65 9.01
C GLY A 301 -21.03 14.59 7.92
N TYR A 302 -20.54 13.38 8.16
CA TYR A 302 -20.64 12.27 7.22
C TYR A 302 -21.37 11.07 7.84
N SER A 303 -22.20 10.38 7.05
CA SER A 303 -22.82 9.11 7.43
C SER A 303 -21.76 8.12 7.91
N ASN A 304 -22.13 7.27 8.87
CA ASN A 304 -21.29 6.13 9.25
C ASN A 304 -21.30 5.01 8.20
N GLU A 305 -22.29 4.99 7.33
CA GLU A 305 -22.33 4.07 6.20
C GLU A 305 -21.30 4.50 5.14
N VAL A 306 -20.46 3.55 4.71
CA VAL A 306 -19.46 3.72 3.65
C VAL A 306 -19.91 2.89 2.45
N SER A 307 -20.16 3.53 1.34
CA SER A 307 -20.31 2.86 0.05
C SER A 307 -18.93 2.51 -0.50
N VAL A 308 -18.72 1.24 -0.80
CA VAL A 308 -17.49 0.69 -1.38
C VAL A 308 -17.77 0.26 -2.81
N LEU A 309 -17.00 0.76 -3.76
CA LEU A 309 -17.04 0.37 -5.17
C LEU A 309 -15.70 -0.28 -5.55
N ILE A 310 -15.75 -1.53 -5.98
CA ILE A 310 -14.64 -2.17 -6.68
C ILE A 310 -14.79 -1.83 -8.16
N ASP A 311 -14.01 -0.87 -8.63
CA ASP A 311 -14.12 -0.32 -9.99
C ASP A 311 -13.21 -1.03 -10.99
N LYS A 312 -12.05 -1.49 -10.55
CA LYS A 312 -11.12 -2.31 -11.35
C LYS A 312 -10.62 -3.47 -10.50
N ASN A 313 -10.61 -4.64 -11.07
CA ASN A 313 -10.00 -5.83 -10.50
C ASN A 313 -9.54 -6.74 -11.64
N THR A 314 -8.22 -6.92 -11.79
CA THR A 314 -7.67 -7.71 -12.89
C THR A 314 -7.80 -9.21 -12.69
N MET A 315 -7.99 -9.67 -11.43
CA MET A 315 -8.05 -11.10 -11.07
C MET A 315 -9.41 -11.55 -10.56
N GLY A 316 -10.41 -10.67 -10.51
CA GLY A 316 -11.70 -11.03 -9.92
C GLY A 316 -12.86 -10.14 -10.36
N GLY A 317 -13.91 -10.13 -9.54
CA GLY A 317 -15.14 -9.39 -9.81
C GLY A 317 -15.03 -7.90 -9.49
N VAL A 318 -15.97 -7.15 -10.07
CA VAL A 318 -16.24 -5.76 -9.71
C VAL A 318 -17.64 -5.68 -9.07
N GLY A 319 -17.90 -4.68 -8.25
CA GLY A 319 -19.19 -4.58 -7.59
C GLY A 319 -19.21 -3.48 -6.53
N THR A 320 -20.38 -3.36 -5.89
CA THR A 320 -20.61 -2.39 -4.82
C THR A 320 -21.21 -3.06 -3.61
N PHE A 321 -20.81 -2.58 -2.44
CA PHE A 321 -21.40 -3.00 -1.16
C PHE A 321 -21.24 -1.86 -0.14
N LYS A 322 -21.78 -2.08 1.05
CA LYS A 322 -21.73 -1.11 2.14
C LYS A 322 -21.00 -1.67 3.34
N GLN A 323 -20.28 -0.77 4.02
CA GLN A 323 -19.62 -1.04 5.30
C GLN A 323 -20.03 0.02 6.32
N ILE A 324 -19.76 -0.22 7.59
CA ILE A 324 -20.01 0.73 8.68
C ILE A 324 -18.68 1.21 9.24
N MET A 325 -18.54 2.51 9.31
CA MET A 325 -17.39 3.17 9.94
C MET A 325 -17.79 3.69 11.32
N GLN A 326 -16.89 3.54 12.27
CA GLN A 326 -16.93 4.16 13.60
C GLN A 326 -15.73 5.10 13.75
N PRO A 327 -15.86 6.36 13.29
CA PRO A 327 -14.74 7.30 13.25
C PRO A 327 -14.12 7.57 14.62
N GLU A 328 -14.94 7.56 15.67
CA GLU A 328 -14.54 7.79 17.06
C GLU A 328 -13.60 6.72 17.61
N TYR A 329 -13.62 5.51 16.99
CA TYR A 329 -12.74 4.38 17.32
C TYR A 329 -11.74 4.06 16.18
N PHE A 330 -11.74 4.82 15.09
CA PHE A 330 -10.97 4.50 13.87
C PHE A 330 -11.19 3.09 13.34
N ARG A 331 -12.45 2.64 13.32
CA ARG A 331 -12.87 1.32 12.87
C ARG A 331 -13.72 1.37 11.61
N VAL A 332 -13.65 0.29 10.86
CA VAL A 332 -14.56 -0.02 9.76
C VAL A 332 -14.81 -1.52 9.70
N GLY A 333 -16.00 -1.92 9.34
CA GLY A 333 -16.36 -3.34 9.23
C GLY A 333 -17.67 -3.57 8.46
N ASP A 334 -17.98 -4.83 8.25
CA ASP A 334 -19.23 -5.24 7.57
C ASP A 334 -20.43 -5.01 8.48
N PRO A 335 -21.62 -4.67 7.90
CA PRO A 335 -22.80 -4.26 8.68
C PRO A 335 -23.35 -5.31 9.66
N TYR A 336 -23.09 -6.58 9.40
CA TYR A 336 -23.67 -7.71 10.13
C TYR A 336 -22.67 -8.54 10.93
N ASN A 337 -21.39 -8.16 10.87
CA ASN A 337 -20.37 -8.76 11.74
C ASN A 337 -20.17 -7.84 12.93
N GLU A 338 -20.13 -8.41 14.13
CA GLU A 338 -19.61 -7.68 15.29
C GLU A 338 -18.29 -7.05 14.88
N LEU A 339 -18.20 -5.71 14.98
CA LEU A 339 -16.97 -5.00 14.69
C LEU A 339 -15.92 -5.52 15.67
N PRO A 340 -14.79 -6.03 15.21
CA PRO A 340 -13.80 -6.71 16.05
C PRO A 340 -13.28 -5.84 17.18
#